data_3d4084fa1d31e71f9f76ced950eb0e08
#
_entry.id   3d4084fa1d31e71f9f76ced950eb0e08
#
_cell.length_a   1.000
_cell.length_b   1.000
_cell.length_c   1.000
_cell.angle_alpha   90.00
_cell.angle_beta   90.00
_cell.angle_gamma   90.00
#
_symmetry.space_group_name_H-M   'P 1'
#
loop_
_entity.id
_entity.type
_entity.pdbx_description
1 polymer ?
#
loop_
_entity_poly.entity_id
_entity_poly.type
_entity_poly.pdbx_seq_one_letter_code
_entity_poly.pdbx_strand_id
1 'polypeptide(L)'
;MSFGKRQAGVGAAAQTVNAGMAVPYGQVITEAPGPTGHPIRWLILLLAIGAALYGMFASYGPDLLRDNRLAGTWQPAYDLRAVEGKCERKNFVITFCNVKIASVARPEQAPIAVSFMMLFSGGGGEAMVPVRSTTDRAAVSIHYAAEAKLLNRTLSFIFAAGILVLIEIVALLLFWKAANSFSD
;
A
#
# COMPACT_ATOMS: atom_id res chain seq x y z
N MET A 1 12.66 25.99 -39.21
CA MET A 1 11.43 25.18 -39.17
C MET A 1 11.44 24.27 -40.39
N SER A 2 11.72 22.98 -40.23
CA SER A 2 11.81 22.01 -41.33
C SER A 2 10.93 20.83 -41.01
N PHE A 3 9.87 20.66 -41.80
CA PHE A 3 8.93 19.56 -41.70
C PHE A 3 9.44 18.33 -42.46
N GLY A 4 9.77 17.27 -41.74
CA GLY A 4 10.16 15.97 -42.34
C GLY A 4 8.95 15.23 -42.93
N LYS A 5 9.04 14.90 -44.21
CA LYS A 5 8.07 14.11 -44.97
C LYS A 5 8.06 12.66 -44.48
N ARG A 6 6.87 12.16 -44.19
CA ARG A 6 6.61 10.71 -44.04
C ARG A 6 6.56 10.06 -45.41
N GLN A 7 7.39 9.05 -45.65
CA GLN A 7 7.25 8.14 -46.78
C GLN A 7 6.32 6.99 -46.38
N ALA A 8 5.22 6.86 -47.12
CA ALA A 8 4.34 5.73 -47.07
C ALA A 8 4.90 4.63 -48.02
N GLY A 9 5.39 3.56 -47.41
CA GLY A 9 5.76 2.36 -48.16
C GLY A 9 4.55 1.43 -48.30
N VAL A 10 3.92 1.45 -49.50
CA VAL A 10 2.92 0.47 -49.89
C VAL A 10 3.65 -0.74 -50.51
N GLY A 11 3.72 -1.83 -49.73
CA GLY A 11 4.16 -3.13 -50.23
C GLY A 11 2.99 -4.10 -50.20
N ALA A 12 2.20 -4.11 -51.27
CA ALA A 12 1.20 -5.13 -51.51
C ALA A 12 1.89 -6.40 -52.03
N ALA A 13 2.12 -7.40 -51.21
CA ALA A 13 2.46 -8.74 -51.64
C ALA A 13 1.16 -9.52 -51.87
N ALA A 14 0.87 -9.79 -53.15
CA ALA A 14 -0.21 -10.69 -53.57
C ALA A 14 0.10 -12.10 -53.07
N GLN A 15 -0.68 -12.59 -52.09
CA GLN A 15 -0.67 -14.02 -51.76
C GLN A 15 -1.56 -14.77 -52.73
N THR A 16 -0.93 -15.59 -53.54
CA THR A 16 -1.58 -16.60 -54.38
C THR A 16 -2.28 -17.61 -53.47
N VAL A 17 -3.61 -17.65 -53.59
CA VAL A 17 -4.45 -18.66 -52.93
C VAL A 17 -4.23 -19.99 -53.64
N ASN A 18 -3.46 -20.89 -53.06
CA ASN A 18 -3.42 -22.28 -53.44
C ASN A 18 -4.67 -22.99 -52.90
N ALA A 19 -5.66 -23.17 -53.74
CA ALA A 19 -6.79 -24.05 -53.48
C ALA A 19 -6.32 -25.51 -53.49
N GLY A 20 -6.53 -26.20 -52.40
CA GLY A 20 -6.46 -27.68 -52.39
C GLY A 20 -5.51 -28.27 -51.33
N MET A 21 -5.76 -28.04 -50.05
CA MET A 21 -5.37 -29.01 -49.03
C MET A 21 -6.55 -29.23 -48.09
N ALA A 22 -7.09 -30.43 -48.15
CA ALA A 22 -8.07 -30.92 -47.19
C ALA A 22 -7.42 -30.83 -45.77
N VAL A 23 -7.99 -30.00 -44.91
CA VAL A 23 -7.60 -29.92 -43.51
C VAL A 23 -7.99 -31.24 -42.86
N PRO A 24 -7.07 -32.05 -42.32
CA PRO A 24 -7.45 -33.26 -41.60
C PRO A 24 -8.25 -32.86 -40.36
N TYR A 25 -9.52 -33.27 -40.34
CA TYR A 25 -10.35 -33.23 -39.14
C TYR A 25 -9.66 -34.04 -38.06
N GLY A 26 -9.14 -33.39 -37.02
CA GLY A 26 -8.51 -34.12 -35.93
C GLY A 26 -7.34 -33.39 -35.23
N GLN A 27 -7.22 -32.06 -35.35
CA GLN A 27 -6.38 -31.37 -34.39
C GLN A 27 -7.11 -31.37 -33.03
N VAL A 28 -6.78 -32.38 -32.23
CA VAL A 28 -6.99 -32.30 -30.78
C VAL A 28 -6.29 -31.02 -30.34
N ILE A 29 -7.07 -30.01 -30.03
CA ILE A 29 -6.56 -28.82 -29.36
C ILE A 29 -6.03 -29.36 -28.02
N THR A 30 -4.73 -29.67 -28.00
CA THR A 30 -4.04 -29.98 -26.74
C THR A 30 -4.10 -28.64 -25.98
N GLU A 31 -5.03 -28.55 -25.06
CA GLU A 31 -5.11 -27.46 -24.13
C GLU A 31 -3.71 -27.29 -23.55
N ALA A 32 -3.08 -26.16 -23.83
CA ALA A 32 -1.77 -25.87 -23.28
C ALA A 32 -1.89 -26.04 -21.75
N PRO A 33 -1.02 -26.83 -21.11
CA PRO A 33 -1.10 -27.03 -19.67
C PRO A 33 -1.10 -25.66 -19.03
N GLY A 34 -2.23 -25.31 -18.41
CA GLY A 34 -2.37 -24.06 -17.68
C GLY A 34 -1.19 -23.94 -16.71
N PRO A 35 -0.73 -22.74 -16.36
CA PRO A 35 0.43 -22.56 -15.51
C PRO A 35 0.16 -23.25 -14.15
N THR A 36 0.57 -24.51 -14.06
CA THR A 36 0.60 -25.27 -12.82
C THR A 36 1.73 -24.63 -11.98
N GLY A 37 1.40 -23.50 -11.36
CA GLY A 37 2.33 -22.80 -10.48
C GLY A 37 2.69 -23.73 -9.34
N HIS A 38 3.97 -24.05 -9.16
CA HIS A 38 4.44 -24.82 -8.03
C HIS A 38 3.86 -24.27 -6.73
N PRO A 39 3.28 -25.09 -5.84
CA PRO A 39 2.63 -24.63 -4.61
C PRO A 39 3.57 -23.78 -3.74
N ILE A 40 4.89 -24.00 -3.85
CA ILE A 40 5.89 -23.21 -3.13
C ILE A 40 5.87 -21.70 -3.46
N ARG A 41 5.51 -21.33 -4.70
CA ARG A 41 5.39 -19.91 -5.09
C ARG A 41 4.24 -19.22 -4.37
N TRP A 42 3.12 -19.92 -4.24
CA TRP A 42 1.95 -19.43 -3.51
C TRP A 42 2.22 -19.34 -2.01
N LEU A 43 2.95 -20.32 -1.46
CA LEU A 43 3.38 -20.28 -0.06
C LEU A 43 4.27 -19.06 0.22
N ILE A 44 5.26 -18.79 -0.64
CA ILE A 44 6.13 -17.61 -0.51
C ILE A 44 5.30 -16.33 -0.58
N LEU A 45 4.33 -16.26 -1.49
CA LEU A 45 3.44 -15.10 -1.62
C LEU A 45 2.60 -14.88 -0.35
N LEU A 46 2.00 -15.94 0.20
CA LEU A 46 1.24 -15.89 1.46
C LEU A 46 2.10 -15.38 2.61
N LEU A 47 3.32 -15.90 2.76
CA LEU A 47 4.24 -15.44 3.79
C LEU A 47 4.64 -13.97 3.61
N ALA A 48 4.85 -13.53 2.37
CA ALA A 48 5.19 -12.14 2.08
C ALA A 48 4.03 -11.18 2.39
N ILE A 49 2.79 -11.55 2.04
CA ILE A 49 1.60 -10.73 2.33
C ILE A 49 1.32 -10.71 3.83
N GLY A 50 1.41 -11.87 4.51
CA GLY A 50 1.27 -11.95 5.97
C GLY A 50 2.30 -11.10 6.70
N ALA A 51 3.56 -11.11 6.25
CA ALA A 51 4.60 -10.25 6.80
C ALA A 51 4.31 -8.76 6.55
N ALA A 52 3.78 -8.40 5.38
CA ALA A 52 3.40 -7.03 5.07
C ALA A 52 2.22 -6.56 5.95
N LEU A 53 1.19 -7.39 6.14
CA LEU A 53 0.08 -7.14 7.06
C LEU A 53 0.58 -6.92 8.49
N TYR A 54 1.40 -7.84 8.98
CA TYR A 54 1.99 -7.73 10.33
C TYR A 54 2.79 -6.43 10.48
N GLY A 55 3.68 -6.13 9.52
CA GLY A 55 4.48 -4.90 9.54
C GLY A 55 3.63 -3.64 9.53
N MET A 56 2.55 -3.62 8.75
CA MET A 56 1.60 -2.50 8.72
C MET A 56 0.89 -2.32 10.08
N PHE A 57 0.40 -3.42 10.67
CA PHE A 57 -0.24 -3.37 11.99
C PHE A 57 0.74 -2.98 13.09
N ALA A 58 1.95 -3.53 13.09
CA ALA A 58 2.95 -3.21 14.10
C ALA A 58 3.43 -1.75 14.03
N SER A 59 3.52 -1.19 12.81
CA SER A 59 4.05 0.17 12.61
C SER A 59 3.01 1.27 12.78
N TYR A 60 1.76 1.04 12.39
CA TYR A 60 0.74 2.10 12.34
C TYR A 60 -0.47 1.83 13.23
N GLY A 61 -0.72 0.55 13.58
CA GLY A 61 -1.88 0.14 14.37
C GLY A 61 -1.93 0.74 15.76
N PRO A 62 -0.87 0.63 16.59
CA PRO A 62 -0.88 1.11 17.97
C PRO A 62 -1.17 2.61 18.08
N ASP A 63 -0.51 3.43 17.25
CA ASP A 63 -0.71 4.87 17.24
C ASP A 63 -2.13 5.24 16.78
N LEU A 64 -2.64 4.55 15.76
CA LEU A 64 -3.99 4.78 15.25
C LEU A 64 -5.06 4.41 16.29
N LEU A 65 -4.92 3.26 16.96
CA LEU A 65 -5.86 2.82 18.00
C LEU A 65 -5.83 3.77 19.20
N ARG A 66 -4.64 4.21 19.63
CA ARG A 66 -4.48 5.20 20.70
C ARG A 66 -5.16 6.51 20.32
N ASP A 67 -4.88 7.04 19.12
CA ASP A 67 -5.41 8.32 18.68
C ASP A 67 -6.95 8.28 18.55
N ASN A 68 -7.53 7.16 18.08
CA ASN A 68 -8.98 6.96 18.05
C ASN A 68 -9.59 6.86 19.46
N ARG A 69 -8.95 6.15 20.39
CA ARG A 69 -9.44 6.03 21.79
C ARG A 69 -9.45 7.37 22.52
N LEU A 70 -8.49 8.22 22.20
CA LEU A 70 -8.30 9.52 22.85
C LEU A 70 -8.88 10.69 22.02
N ALA A 71 -9.67 10.39 20.98
CA ALA A 71 -10.27 11.41 20.13
C ALA A 71 -11.08 12.42 20.95
N GLY A 72 -10.92 13.71 20.66
CA GLY A 72 -11.57 14.79 21.38
C GLY A 72 -10.94 15.18 22.71
N THR A 73 -9.85 14.50 23.14
CA THR A 73 -9.14 14.84 24.39
C THR A 73 -7.80 15.55 24.14
N TRP A 74 -7.44 15.75 22.88
CA TRP A 74 -6.17 16.33 22.49
C TRP A 74 -6.13 17.84 22.73
N GLN A 75 -5.03 18.33 23.30
CA GLN A 75 -4.76 19.74 23.49
C GLN A 75 -3.34 20.10 23.04
N PRO A 76 -3.09 21.32 22.55
CA PRO A 76 -1.75 21.77 22.18
C PRO A 76 -0.77 21.62 23.35
N ALA A 77 0.38 21.01 23.10
CA ALA A 77 1.43 20.77 24.09
C ALA A 77 2.60 21.72 23.84
N TYR A 78 2.57 22.90 24.46
CA TYR A 78 3.58 23.96 24.28
C TYR A 78 4.95 23.62 24.88
N ASP A 79 5.02 22.60 25.73
CA ASP A 79 6.26 22.04 26.28
C ASP A 79 6.96 21.06 25.33
N LEU A 80 6.35 20.81 24.18
CA LEU A 80 6.86 19.93 23.12
C LEU A 80 7.03 20.68 21.82
N ARG A 81 7.98 20.24 21.01
CA ARG A 81 8.17 20.74 19.64
C ARG A 81 8.40 19.59 18.65
N ALA A 82 7.93 19.74 17.45
CA ALA A 82 8.34 18.89 16.34
C ALA A 82 9.75 19.31 15.89
N VAL A 83 10.72 18.42 16.04
CA VAL A 83 12.12 18.68 15.68
C VAL A 83 12.44 18.19 14.29
N GLU A 84 11.70 17.19 13.80
CA GLU A 84 11.83 16.63 12.48
C GLU A 84 10.46 16.16 12.01
N GLY A 85 10.06 16.55 10.81
CA GLY A 85 8.81 16.11 10.21
C GLY A 85 9.05 15.86 8.72
N LYS A 86 8.83 14.61 8.27
CA LYS A 86 8.98 14.24 6.89
C LYS A 86 7.73 13.50 6.42
N CYS A 87 7.07 14.03 5.39
CA CYS A 87 5.97 13.37 4.70
C CYS A 87 6.40 13.04 3.28
N GLU A 88 6.37 11.78 2.92
CA GLU A 88 6.68 11.31 1.57
C GLU A 88 5.41 10.82 0.90
N ARG A 89 5.11 11.37 -0.27
CA ARG A 89 4.01 10.91 -1.11
C ARG A 89 4.54 9.90 -2.11
N LYS A 90 3.95 8.70 -2.12
CA LYS A 90 4.25 7.66 -3.11
C LYS A 90 3.06 7.47 -4.06
N ASN A 91 3.37 7.45 -5.36
CA ASN A 91 2.40 7.20 -6.44
C ASN A 91 1.15 8.12 -6.41
N PHE A 92 1.29 9.35 -5.91
CA PHE A 92 0.21 10.35 -5.75
C PHE A 92 -0.97 9.90 -4.87
N VAL A 93 -0.96 8.69 -4.37
CA VAL A 93 -2.07 8.06 -3.64
C VAL A 93 -1.81 7.98 -2.14
N ILE A 94 -0.61 7.54 -1.76
CA ILE A 94 -0.27 7.24 -0.37
C ILE A 94 0.74 8.26 0.14
N THR A 95 0.46 8.84 1.31
CA THR A 95 1.39 9.72 2.02
C THR A 95 1.80 9.05 3.34
N PHE A 96 3.09 8.86 3.53
CA PHE A 96 3.69 8.38 4.77
C PHE A 96 4.33 9.56 5.48
N CYS A 97 3.97 9.77 6.73
CA CYS A 97 4.53 10.83 7.56
C CYS A 97 5.23 10.24 8.77
N ASN A 98 6.45 10.70 9.02
CA ASN A 98 7.21 10.42 10.24
C ASN A 98 7.57 11.72 10.89
N VAL A 99 7.22 11.88 12.15
CA VAL A 99 7.49 13.10 12.92
C VAL A 99 8.16 12.73 14.23
N LYS A 100 9.21 13.47 14.57
CA LYS A 100 9.89 13.36 15.85
C LYS A 100 9.51 14.54 16.72
N ILE A 101 9.04 14.27 17.94
CA ILE A 101 8.60 15.24 18.93
C ILE A 101 9.60 15.20 20.09
N ALA A 102 10.18 16.35 20.42
CA ALA A 102 11.10 16.47 21.55
C ALA A 102 10.53 17.41 22.61
N SER A 103 10.92 17.18 23.87
CA SER A 103 10.65 18.09 24.97
C SER A 103 11.49 19.36 24.84
N VAL A 104 10.87 20.52 25.02
CA VAL A 104 11.57 21.81 25.06
C VAL A 104 12.41 21.93 26.33
N ALA A 105 11.90 21.39 27.45
CA ALA A 105 12.57 21.47 28.75
C ALA A 105 13.70 20.43 28.93
N ARG A 106 13.66 19.34 28.16
CA ARG A 106 14.64 18.23 28.25
C ARG A 106 15.06 17.78 26.85
N PRO A 107 15.87 18.58 26.15
CA PRO A 107 16.26 18.29 24.75
C PRO A 107 17.14 17.05 24.60
N GLU A 108 17.79 16.60 25.70
CA GLU A 108 18.61 15.37 25.73
C GLU A 108 17.78 14.07 25.78
N GLN A 109 16.49 14.16 26.07
CA GLN A 109 15.62 12.98 26.02
C GLN A 109 15.42 12.54 24.57
N ALA A 110 15.40 11.21 24.36
CA ALA A 110 15.11 10.64 23.06
C ALA A 110 13.76 11.17 22.55
N PRO A 111 13.70 11.65 21.30
CA PRO A 111 12.47 12.16 20.72
C PRO A 111 11.43 11.04 20.55
N ILE A 112 10.18 11.35 20.75
CA ILE A 112 9.05 10.47 20.52
C ILE A 112 8.78 10.46 19.01
N ALA A 113 8.84 9.29 18.39
CA ALA A 113 8.50 9.12 16.98
C ALA A 113 7.01 8.84 16.83
N VAL A 114 6.35 9.59 15.95
CA VAL A 114 4.95 9.38 15.55
C VAL A 114 4.92 9.12 14.05
N SER A 115 4.41 7.95 13.66
CA SER A 115 4.32 7.53 12.26
C SER A 115 2.87 7.34 11.85
N PHE A 116 2.49 7.87 10.70
CA PHE A 116 1.13 7.69 10.19
C PHE A 116 1.08 7.66 8.66
N MET A 117 0.03 7.02 8.16
CA MET A 117 -0.23 6.83 6.75
C MET A 117 -1.61 7.40 6.39
N MET A 118 -1.71 8.00 5.22
CA MET A 118 -2.97 8.54 4.69
C MET A 118 -3.07 8.26 3.19
N LEU A 119 -4.31 8.03 2.72
CA LEU A 119 -4.62 7.97 1.29
C LEU A 119 -5.19 9.31 0.83
N PHE A 120 -4.87 9.67 -0.41
CA PHE A 120 -5.40 10.87 -1.11
C PHE A 120 -5.24 12.17 -0.31
N SER A 121 -4.29 12.23 0.60
CA SER A 121 -3.98 13.44 1.34
C SER A 121 -3.23 14.42 0.43
N GLY A 122 -3.74 15.64 0.31
CA GLY A 122 -3.00 16.77 -0.24
C GLY A 122 -1.80 17.03 0.65
N GLY A 123 -0.64 16.49 0.26
CA GLY A 123 0.54 16.55 1.11
C GLY A 123 1.15 17.93 1.17
N GLY A 124 1.55 18.35 2.35
CA GLY A 124 2.61 19.31 2.58
C GLY A 124 2.15 20.70 3.01
N GLY A 125 2.75 21.17 4.08
CA GLY A 125 2.64 22.56 4.56
C GLY A 125 1.78 22.79 5.80
N GLU A 126 1.06 21.78 6.30
CA GLU A 126 0.35 21.95 7.56
C GLU A 126 1.34 21.87 8.76
N ALA A 127 1.16 22.80 9.70
CA ALA A 127 2.00 22.86 10.88
C ALA A 127 1.90 21.58 11.71
N MET A 128 3.03 20.95 12.00
CA MET A 128 3.11 19.74 12.83
C MET A 128 3.07 20.14 14.31
N VAL A 129 1.90 20.58 14.79
CA VAL A 129 1.68 21.02 16.17
C VAL A 129 1.59 19.80 17.08
N PRO A 130 2.51 19.62 18.05
CA PRO A 130 2.40 18.56 19.04
C PRO A 130 1.17 18.74 19.93
N VAL A 131 0.50 17.62 20.22
CA VAL A 131 -0.67 17.58 21.11
C VAL A 131 -0.48 16.50 22.17
N ARG A 132 -1.10 16.72 23.33
CA ARG A 132 -1.13 15.78 24.44
C ARG A 132 -2.56 15.55 24.87
N SER A 133 -2.88 14.31 25.24
CA SER A 133 -4.21 14.01 25.76
C SER A 133 -4.41 14.56 27.19
N THR A 134 -5.60 15.09 27.46
CA THR A 134 -6.00 15.53 28.80
C THR A 134 -6.29 14.37 29.73
N THR A 135 -6.68 13.22 29.19
CA THR A 135 -7.01 12.00 29.96
C THR A 135 -5.80 11.11 30.18
N ASP A 136 -4.86 11.09 29.22
CA ASP A 136 -3.60 10.35 29.32
C ASP A 136 -2.42 11.26 28.98
N ARG A 137 -1.79 11.83 30.00
CA ARG A 137 -0.67 12.78 29.84
C ARG A 137 0.59 12.16 29.23
N ALA A 138 0.71 10.82 29.20
CA ALA A 138 1.81 10.14 28.54
C ALA A 138 1.58 10.04 27.04
N ALA A 139 0.32 10.11 26.59
CA ALA A 139 -0.02 10.06 25.18
C ALA A 139 0.28 11.41 24.51
N VAL A 140 1.18 11.35 23.53
CA VAL A 140 1.60 12.46 22.68
C VAL A 140 1.35 12.10 21.24
N SER A 141 0.84 13.05 20.46
CA SER A 141 0.60 12.90 19.02
C SER A 141 0.79 14.26 18.33
N ILE A 142 0.35 14.36 17.10
CA ILE A 142 0.34 15.60 16.33
C ILE A 142 -1.10 15.93 15.99
N HIS A 143 -1.50 17.19 16.16
CA HIS A 143 -2.85 17.67 15.89
C HIS A 143 -3.35 17.22 14.51
N TYR A 144 -2.53 17.35 13.49
CA TYR A 144 -2.83 16.92 12.13
C TYR A 144 -3.18 15.44 12.03
N ALA A 145 -2.46 14.58 12.77
CA ALA A 145 -2.67 13.14 12.77
C ALA A 145 -3.83 12.70 13.68
N ALA A 146 -3.91 13.27 14.90
CA ALA A 146 -4.81 12.83 15.95
C ALA A 146 -6.24 13.38 15.85
N GLU A 147 -6.41 14.52 15.16
CA GLU A 147 -7.72 15.16 15.01
C GLU A 147 -8.04 15.51 13.56
N ALA A 148 -7.26 16.38 12.93
CA ALA A 148 -7.60 16.93 11.60
C ALA A 148 -7.75 15.85 10.51
N LYS A 149 -6.98 14.76 10.58
CA LYS A 149 -7.00 13.67 9.59
C LYS A 149 -7.26 12.29 10.18
N LEU A 150 -7.73 12.20 11.41
CA LEU A 150 -7.96 10.92 12.09
C LEU A 150 -8.88 9.99 11.29
N LEU A 151 -10.02 10.49 10.80
CA LEU A 151 -10.95 9.71 9.98
C LEU A 151 -10.29 9.23 8.68
N ASN A 152 -9.55 10.09 8.00
CA ASN A 152 -8.85 9.72 6.77
C ASN A 152 -7.80 8.62 7.04
N ARG A 153 -7.04 8.73 8.14
CA ARG A 153 -6.05 7.73 8.57
C ARG A 153 -6.72 6.39 8.87
N THR A 154 -7.83 6.41 9.60
CA THR A 154 -8.59 5.20 9.94
C THR A 154 -9.14 4.51 8.70
N LEU A 155 -9.79 5.26 7.81
CA LEU A 155 -10.31 4.72 6.54
C LEU A 155 -9.16 4.21 5.64
N SER A 156 -8.06 4.94 5.56
CA SER A 156 -6.87 4.53 4.80
C SER A 156 -6.29 3.22 5.31
N PHE A 157 -6.20 3.08 6.63
CA PHE A 157 -5.68 1.87 7.25
C PHE A 157 -6.61 0.66 7.00
N ILE A 158 -7.92 0.83 7.21
CA ILE A 158 -8.93 -0.21 6.96
C ILE A 158 -8.91 -0.62 5.49
N PHE A 159 -8.85 0.35 4.57
CA PHE A 159 -8.82 0.08 3.14
C PHE A 159 -7.55 -0.68 2.71
N ALA A 160 -6.38 -0.24 3.18
CA ALA A 160 -5.13 -0.92 2.88
C ALA A 160 -5.08 -2.33 3.46
N ALA A 161 -5.52 -2.51 4.72
CA ALA A 161 -5.63 -3.82 5.35
C ALA A 161 -6.62 -4.72 4.60
N GLY A 162 -7.78 -4.19 4.23
CA GLY A 162 -8.81 -4.92 3.48
C GLY A 162 -8.32 -5.44 2.13
N ILE A 163 -7.58 -4.62 1.39
CA ILE A 163 -6.95 -5.04 0.11
C ILE A 163 -5.96 -6.18 0.36
N LEU A 164 -5.06 -6.04 1.34
CA LEU A 164 -4.07 -7.08 1.62
C LEU A 164 -4.73 -8.38 2.05
N VAL A 165 -5.76 -8.33 2.90
CA VAL A 165 -6.54 -9.51 3.31
C VAL A 165 -7.24 -10.15 2.11
N LEU A 166 -7.81 -9.35 1.20
CA LEU A 166 -8.44 -9.89 -0.01
C LEU A 166 -7.42 -10.63 -0.89
N ILE A 167 -6.24 -10.05 -1.10
CA ILE A 167 -5.16 -10.68 -1.86
C ILE A 167 -4.71 -11.97 -1.17
N GLU A 168 -4.60 -11.97 0.16
CA GLU A 168 -4.26 -13.15 0.97
C GLU A 168 -5.25 -14.29 0.75
N ILE A 169 -6.56 -13.99 0.81
CA ILE A 169 -7.64 -14.97 0.57
C ILE A 169 -7.53 -15.54 -0.84
N VAL A 170 -7.34 -14.70 -1.86
CA VAL A 170 -7.17 -15.17 -3.25
C VAL A 170 -5.94 -16.05 -3.38
N ALA A 171 -4.81 -15.65 -2.80
CA ALA A 171 -3.57 -16.42 -2.81
C ALA A 171 -3.75 -17.78 -2.10
N LEU A 172 -4.49 -17.82 -0.99
CA LEU A 172 -4.80 -19.05 -0.27
C LEU A 172 -5.66 -20.02 -1.11
N LEU A 173 -6.68 -19.50 -1.79
CA LEU A 173 -7.53 -20.31 -2.68
C LEU A 173 -6.72 -20.90 -3.84
N LEU A 174 -5.82 -20.11 -4.43
CA LEU A 174 -4.95 -20.56 -5.52
C LEU A 174 -3.90 -21.57 -5.03
N PHE A 175 -3.36 -21.37 -3.84
CA PHE A 175 -2.48 -22.34 -3.20
C PHE A 175 -3.20 -23.67 -2.97
N TRP A 176 -4.40 -23.65 -2.42
CA TRP A 176 -5.19 -24.85 -2.18
C TRP A 176 -5.52 -25.61 -3.46
N LYS A 177 -5.93 -24.87 -4.50
CA LYS A 177 -6.14 -25.46 -5.83
C LYS A 177 -4.88 -26.12 -6.40
N ALA A 178 -3.72 -25.44 -6.30
CA ALA A 178 -2.45 -25.98 -6.74
C ALA A 178 -2.01 -27.20 -5.93
N ALA A 179 -2.21 -27.21 -4.62
CA ALA A 179 -1.85 -28.34 -3.75
C ALA A 179 -2.69 -29.58 -4.08
N ASN A 180 -3.99 -29.43 -4.31
CA ASN A 180 -4.87 -30.56 -4.62
C ASN A 180 -4.59 -31.15 -6.01
N SER A 181 -4.16 -30.34 -6.97
CA SER A 181 -3.80 -30.85 -8.33
C SER A 181 -2.50 -31.65 -8.37
N PHE A 182 -1.75 -31.71 -7.26
CA PHE A 182 -0.55 -32.55 -7.13
C PHE A 182 -0.85 -33.91 -6.46
N SER A 183 -2.08 -34.10 -5.94
CA SER A 183 -2.47 -35.33 -5.24
C SER A 183 -3.20 -36.32 -6.15
N ASP A 184 -3.57 -35.92 -7.34
CA ASP A 184 -4.17 -36.73 -8.41
C ASP A 184 -3.10 -37.10 -9.48
#